data_8fb926e5bc29446f5489a63cd450b607
#
_entry.id   8fb926e5bc29446f5489a63cd450b607
#
_cell.length_a   1.000
_cell.length_b   1.000
_cell.length_c   1.000
_cell.angle_alpha   90.00
_cell.angle_beta   90.00
_cell.angle_gamma   90.00
#
_symmetry.space_group_name_H-M   'P 1'
#
loop_
_entity.id
_entity.type
_entity.pdbx_description
1 polymer ?
#
loop_
_entity_poly.entity_id
_entity_poly.type
_entity_poly.pdbx_seq_one_letter_code
_entity_poly.pdbx_strand_id
1 'polypeptide(L)'
;MSPWSLNLTNKKQRFYTAKNCSTGKREGSRLRSRDLKSIKGLLCVLLLTLFCLAPMATLAVETGETAPDFKLPSMTGEDVSLSEFKGRMVLLKLATTWCPTCKVLSAEIKKIGDFLKEQDVVVLEVFVQDSEQTIKKYLGKHKPPMTFHALLDDGQAYEAYNIYLIPRFLLIDEEQVIRFDSSGQIVKADDIRSMVLKYSRPPATEVPSAEPVEK
;
A
#
# COMPACT_ATOMS: atom_id res chain seq x y z
N MET A 1 -4.43 -53.21 41.42
CA MET A 1 -5.57 -53.72 42.19
C MET A 1 -6.79 -53.65 41.29
N SER A 2 -7.20 -54.77 40.75
CA SER A 2 -8.52 -55.06 40.15
C SER A 2 -9.54 -55.15 41.27
N PRO A 3 -10.86 -55.38 41.13
CA PRO A 3 -11.50 -56.10 40.00
C PRO A 3 -12.98 -55.80 39.71
N TRP A 4 -13.50 -56.43 38.64
CA TRP A 4 -14.80 -57.15 38.47
C TRP A 4 -16.09 -56.31 38.49
N SER A 5 -17.16 -56.55 37.73
CA SER A 5 -17.74 -57.83 37.25
C SER A 5 -18.73 -57.61 36.11
N LEU A 6 -18.79 -58.58 35.26
CA LEU A 6 -19.83 -59.03 34.32
C LEU A 6 -21.23 -59.07 34.95
N ASN A 7 -22.27 -58.80 34.14
CA ASN A 7 -23.44 -59.67 34.16
C ASN A 7 -24.13 -59.78 32.79
N LEU A 8 -24.18 -61.02 32.35
CA LEU A 8 -24.92 -61.56 31.22
C LEU A 8 -26.35 -61.93 31.67
N THR A 9 -27.26 -61.98 30.75
CA THR A 9 -28.49 -62.78 30.54
C THR A 9 -29.66 -61.88 30.12
N ASN A 10 -30.39 -62.16 29.09
CA ASN A 10 -31.02 -63.40 28.73
C ASN A 10 -31.63 -63.31 27.31
N LYS A 11 -31.52 -64.37 26.62
CA LYS A 11 -32.08 -64.96 25.43
C LYS A 11 -33.58 -64.93 25.42
N LYS A 12 -34.23 -64.53 24.31
CA LYS A 12 -35.40 -65.23 23.75
C LYS A 12 -35.60 -64.88 22.27
N GLN A 13 -35.35 -65.90 21.46
CA GLN A 13 -35.80 -66.02 20.08
C GLN A 13 -37.34 -66.20 20.07
N ARG A 14 -38.00 -65.66 19.05
CA ARG A 14 -39.13 -66.35 18.39
C ARG A 14 -39.26 -65.91 16.96
N PHE A 15 -39.22 -66.87 16.09
CA PHE A 15 -39.59 -66.87 14.68
C PHE A 15 -41.05 -66.49 14.49
N TYR A 16 -41.34 -65.74 13.42
CA TYR A 16 -42.53 -66.00 12.60
C TYR A 16 -42.35 -65.41 11.19
N THR A 17 -42.31 -66.31 10.29
CA THR A 17 -42.71 -66.48 8.88
C THR A 17 -43.26 -65.28 8.08
N ALA A 18 -42.71 -65.23 6.91
CA ALA A 18 -43.01 -64.80 5.57
C ALA A 18 -44.50 -64.47 5.27
N LYS A 19 -44.69 -63.50 4.43
CA LYS A 19 -45.42 -63.23 3.20
C LYS A 19 -45.99 -61.83 3.17
N ASN A 20 -45.45 -60.97 2.35
CA ASN A 20 -46.25 -60.46 1.25
C ASN A 20 -45.39 -59.68 0.24
N CYS A 21 -45.40 -60.23 -0.95
CA CYS A 21 -44.95 -59.55 -2.15
C CYS A 21 -46.01 -58.52 -2.50
N SER A 22 -45.72 -57.23 -2.44
CA SER A 22 -46.53 -56.21 -3.09
C SER A 22 -45.59 -55.20 -3.76
N THR A 23 -45.74 -55.14 -5.02
CA THR A 23 -45.26 -54.27 -6.06
C THR A 23 -44.86 -52.87 -5.53
N GLY A 24 -43.57 -52.62 -5.42
CA GLY A 24 -42.99 -51.30 -5.14
C GLY A 24 -43.14 -50.39 -6.37
N LYS A 25 -44.12 -49.57 -6.35
CA LYS A 25 -44.31 -48.44 -7.24
C LYS A 25 -43.10 -47.50 -7.04
N ARG A 26 -42.24 -47.34 -8.05
CA ARG A 26 -41.20 -46.33 -8.08
C ARG A 26 -41.86 -44.95 -8.07
N GLU A 27 -42.03 -44.35 -6.95
CA GLU A 27 -42.28 -42.92 -6.83
C GLU A 27 -41.01 -42.19 -7.24
N GLY A 28 -40.95 -41.80 -8.50
CA GLY A 28 -40.03 -40.79 -8.97
C GLY A 28 -40.32 -39.50 -8.23
N SER A 29 -39.46 -39.14 -7.31
CA SER A 29 -39.48 -37.84 -6.63
C SER A 29 -39.28 -36.76 -7.67
N ARG A 30 -40.38 -36.30 -8.28
CA ARG A 30 -40.36 -35.01 -9.00
C ARG A 30 -40.10 -33.94 -7.98
N LEU A 31 -38.85 -33.44 -7.95
CA LEU A 31 -38.50 -32.21 -7.26
C LEU A 31 -39.51 -31.14 -7.70
N ARG A 32 -40.34 -30.75 -6.75
CA ARG A 32 -41.43 -29.82 -6.98
C ARG A 32 -40.80 -28.48 -7.40
N SER A 33 -41.26 -27.90 -8.49
CA SER A 33 -40.70 -26.64 -9.08
C SER A 33 -40.62 -25.45 -8.11
N ARG A 34 -41.25 -25.56 -6.96
CA ARG A 34 -41.14 -24.59 -5.83
C ARG A 34 -39.78 -24.66 -5.15
N ASP A 35 -39.21 -25.84 -4.99
CA ASP A 35 -37.92 -26.04 -4.31
C ASP A 35 -36.77 -25.49 -5.15
N LEU A 36 -36.89 -25.61 -6.48
CA LEU A 36 -35.88 -25.08 -7.42
C LEU A 36 -35.81 -23.55 -7.43
N LYS A 37 -36.94 -22.86 -7.22
CA LYS A 37 -36.96 -21.38 -7.07
C LYS A 37 -36.36 -20.94 -5.75
N SER A 38 -36.61 -21.70 -4.68
CA SER A 38 -36.04 -21.45 -3.35
C SER A 38 -34.49 -21.63 -3.34
N ILE A 39 -34.00 -22.69 -3.99
CA ILE A 39 -32.57 -22.98 -4.12
C ILE A 39 -31.88 -21.91 -4.96
N LYS A 40 -32.47 -21.42 -6.04
CA LYS A 40 -31.93 -20.32 -6.84
C LYS A 40 -31.86 -19.02 -6.03
N GLY A 41 -32.89 -18.71 -5.24
CA GLY A 41 -32.88 -17.56 -4.34
C GLY A 41 -31.78 -17.66 -3.27
N LEU A 42 -31.63 -18.83 -2.65
CA LEU A 42 -30.58 -19.07 -1.67
C LEU A 42 -29.17 -18.98 -2.28
N LEU A 43 -28.99 -19.48 -3.51
CA LEU A 43 -27.73 -19.40 -4.24
C LEU A 43 -27.36 -17.93 -4.59
N CYS A 44 -28.37 -17.14 -5.02
CA CYS A 44 -28.16 -15.71 -5.27
C CYS A 44 -27.75 -14.94 -4.00
N VAL A 45 -28.41 -15.22 -2.88
CA VAL A 45 -28.05 -14.59 -1.59
C VAL A 45 -26.63 -15.00 -1.17
N LEU A 46 -26.27 -16.28 -1.32
CA LEU A 46 -24.94 -16.79 -1.01
C LEU A 46 -23.85 -16.16 -1.90
N LEU A 47 -24.13 -15.99 -3.20
CA LEU A 47 -23.21 -15.32 -4.13
C LEU A 47 -23.07 -13.82 -3.83
N LEU A 48 -24.18 -13.15 -3.46
CA LEU A 48 -24.14 -11.75 -3.05
C LEU A 48 -23.35 -11.55 -1.74
N THR A 49 -23.53 -12.44 -0.76
CA THR A 49 -22.76 -12.36 0.50
C THR A 49 -21.28 -12.67 0.27
N LEU A 50 -20.96 -13.63 -0.60
CA LEU A 50 -19.57 -13.92 -0.97
C LEU A 50 -18.90 -12.75 -1.72
N PHE A 51 -19.64 -12.03 -2.56
CA PHE A 51 -19.17 -10.83 -3.25
C PHE A 51 -18.94 -9.66 -2.28
N CYS A 52 -19.79 -9.50 -1.26
CA CYS A 52 -19.61 -8.47 -0.21
C CYS A 52 -18.47 -8.78 0.76
N LEU A 53 -17.99 -10.03 0.84
CA LEU A 53 -16.85 -10.43 1.66
C LEU A 53 -15.51 -10.38 0.90
N ALA A 54 -15.50 -9.89 -0.36
CA ALA A 54 -14.24 -9.65 -1.05
C ALA A 54 -13.38 -8.68 -0.21
N PRO A 55 -12.17 -9.08 0.24
CA PRO A 55 -11.31 -8.17 0.99
C PRO A 55 -11.01 -6.97 0.10
N MET A 56 -11.35 -5.79 0.54
CA MET A 56 -10.76 -4.57 -0.01
C MET A 56 -9.26 -4.68 0.27
N ALA A 57 -8.49 -5.01 -0.75
CA ALA A 57 -7.04 -4.95 -0.68
C ALA A 57 -6.69 -3.47 -0.43
N THR A 58 -6.40 -3.13 0.82
CA THR A 58 -5.74 -1.88 1.13
C THR A 58 -4.35 -1.99 0.51
N LEU A 59 -4.10 -1.25 -0.56
CA LEU A 59 -2.77 -1.15 -1.15
C LEU A 59 -1.88 -0.52 -0.07
N ALA A 60 -1.11 -1.34 0.61
CA ALA A 60 -0.05 -0.85 1.49
C ALA A 60 1.01 -0.23 0.57
N VAL A 61 1.45 0.97 0.90
CA VAL A 61 2.55 1.63 0.20
C VAL A 61 3.85 0.98 0.66
N GLU A 62 4.48 0.21 -0.22
CA GLU A 62 5.69 -0.56 0.10
C GLU A 62 6.83 -0.25 -0.89
N THR A 63 8.05 -0.58 -0.46
CA THR A 63 9.22 -0.48 -1.34
C THR A 63 9.09 -1.44 -2.53
N GLY A 64 9.31 -0.92 -3.74
CA GLY A 64 9.14 -1.63 -5.01
C GLY A 64 7.82 -1.35 -5.71
N GLU A 65 6.87 -0.69 -5.06
CA GLU A 65 5.60 -0.30 -5.67
C GLU A 65 5.66 1.10 -6.27
N THR A 66 4.74 1.39 -7.17
CA THR A 66 4.56 2.75 -7.71
C THR A 66 4.04 3.66 -6.61
N ALA A 67 4.68 4.80 -6.42
CA ALA A 67 4.27 5.81 -5.47
C ALA A 67 2.87 6.34 -5.81
N PRO A 68 1.93 6.37 -4.86
CA PRO A 68 0.63 6.98 -5.06
C PRO A 68 0.76 8.45 -5.47
N ASP A 69 0.07 8.84 -6.54
CA ASP A 69 0.04 10.24 -6.97
C ASP A 69 -0.84 11.07 -6.04
N PHE A 70 -0.54 12.34 -5.96
CA PHE A 70 -1.34 13.36 -5.30
C PHE A 70 -1.23 14.67 -6.06
N LYS A 71 -2.18 15.57 -5.85
CA LYS A 71 -2.12 16.94 -6.34
C LYS A 71 -2.46 17.90 -5.21
N LEU A 72 -1.46 18.63 -4.73
CA LEU A 72 -1.55 19.46 -3.53
C LEU A 72 -1.14 20.90 -3.79
N PRO A 73 -1.78 21.89 -3.12
CA PRO A 73 -1.37 23.29 -3.20
C PRO A 73 0.02 23.50 -2.60
N SER A 74 0.89 24.15 -3.34
CA SER A 74 2.20 24.57 -2.84
C SER A 74 2.11 25.90 -2.12
N MET A 75 3.12 26.16 -1.28
CA MET A 75 3.23 27.46 -0.59
C MET A 75 3.56 28.63 -1.53
N THR A 76 3.84 28.37 -2.79
CA THR A 76 4.01 29.39 -3.85
C THR A 76 2.73 29.73 -4.59
N GLY A 77 1.64 28.98 -4.34
CA GLY A 77 0.31 29.23 -4.88
C GLY A 77 -0.06 28.39 -6.12
N GLU A 78 0.83 27.52 -6.56
CA GLU A 78 0.57 26.57 -7.66
C GLU A 78 0.26 25.20 -7.10
N ASP A 79 -0.60 24.44 -7.77
CA ASP A 79 -0.79 23.03 -7.45
C ASP A 79 0.38 22.22 -8.00
N VAL A 80 0.83 21.25 -7.22
CA VAL A 80 1.96 20.37 -7.56
C VAL A 80 1.52 18.91 -7.42
N SER A 81 1.74 18.11 -8.45
CA SER A 81 1.50 16.69 -8.46
C SER A 81 2.83 15.92 -8.39
N LEU A 82 2.84 14.76 -7.73
CA LEU A 82 4.03 13.90 -7.74
C LEU A 82 4.38 13.46 -9.16
N SER A 83 3.38 13.16 -9.98
CA SER A 83 3.54 12.73 -11.39
C SER A 83 4.25 13.76 -12.28
N GLU A 84 4.27 15.05 -11.93
CA GLU A 84 5.01 16.09 -12.66
C GLU A 84 6.52 15.88 -12.61
N PHE A 85 7.01 15.14 -11.63
CA PHE A 85 8.44 14.83 -11.44
C PHE A 85 8.86 13.49 -12.04
N LYS A 86 8.02 12.86 -12.88
CA LYS A 86 8.42 11.66 -13.60
C LYS A 86 9.67 11.92 -14.45
N GLY A 87 10.66 11.04 -14.38
CA GLY A 87 11.97 11.22 -14.99
C GLY A 87 12.98 11.90 -14.08
N ARG A 88 12.58 12.26 -12.84
CA ARG A 88 13.47 12.82 -11.81
C ARG A 88 13.30 12.03 -10.51
N MET A 89 14.37 11.89 -9.79
CA MET A 89 14.32 11.31 -8.44
C MET A 89 13.68 12.28 -7.46
N VAL A 90 12.82 11.77 -6.58
CA VAL A 90 12.09 12.55 -5.57
C VAL A 90 12.41 12.06 -4.17
N LEU A 91 12.80 12.98 -3.29
CA LEU A 91 12.77 12.78 -1.85
C LEU A 91 11.44 13.32 -1.32
N LEU A 92 10.52 12.42 -1.03
CA LEU A 92 9.22 12.76 -0.45
C LEU A 92 9.30 12.67 1.07
N LYS A 93 8.97 13.76 1.75
CA LYS A 93 8.92 13.84 3.20
C LYS A 93 7.54 14.30 3.65
N LEU A 94 6.82 13.45 4.39
CA LEU A 94 5.56 13.81 5.01
C LEU A 94 5.81 14.12 6.50
N ALA A 95 5.49 15.34 6.92
CA ALA A 95 5.94 15.90 8.18
C ALA A 95 4.97 16.93 8.72
N THR A 96 5.31 17.46 9.92
CA THR A 96 4.63 18.63 10.50
C THR A 96 5.66 19.65 10.96
N THR A 97 5.25 20.91 11.07
CA THR A 97 6.13 22.01 11.51
C THR A 97 6.53 21.91 12.98
N TRP A 98 5.72 21.25 13.80
CA TRP A 98 5.94 21.10 15.25
C TRP A 98 6.73 19.85 15.65
N CYS A 99 6.93 18.90 14.74
CA CYS A 99 7.62 17.63 15.02
C CYS A 99 9.14 17.81 15.16
N PRO A 100 9.75 17.48 16.31
CA PRO A 100 11.19 17.62 16.51
C PRO A 100 12.03 16.72 15.59
N THR A 101 11.63 15.44 15.42
CA THR A 101 12.31 14.47 14.56
C THR A 101 12.27 14.91 13.09
N CYS A 102 11.16 15.51 12.66
CA CYS A 102 11.01 16.06 11.32
C CYS A 102 12.01 17.20 11.05
N LYS A 103 12.25 18.06 12.04
CA LYS A 103 13.24 19.15 11.94
C LYS A 103 14.66 18.63 11.83
N VAL A 104 14.99 17.57 12.58
CA VAL A 104 16.32 16.92 12.48
C VAL A 104 16.49 16.31 11.09
N LEU A 105 15.50 15.61 10.55
CA LEU A 105 15.57 15.07 9.19
C LEU A 105 15.71 16.18 8.15
N SER A 106 14.99 17.32 8.26
CA SER A 106 15.19 18.48 7.38
C SER A 106 16.63 19.00 7.45
N ALA A 107 17.23 19.00 8.63
CA ALA A 107 18.62 19.42 8.77
C ALA A 107 19.61 18.44 8.09
N GLU A 108 19.34 17.13 8.17
CA GLU A 108 20.13 16.12 7.45
C GLU A 108 20.02 16.28 5.92
N ILE A 109 18.82 16.45 5.38
CA ILE A 109 18.59 16.70 3.95
C ILE A 109 19.32 18.00 3.51
N LYS A 110 19.26 19.05 4.33
CA LYS A 110 19.91 20.32 4.03
C LYS A 110 21.44 20.22 3.94
N LYS A 111 22.08 19.35 4.72
CA LYS A 111 23.54 19.14 4.67
C LYS A 111 24.04 18.69 3.29
N ILE A 112 23.20 18.00 2.55
CA ILE A 112 23.51 17.47 1.21
C ILE A 112 22.76 18.22 0.10
N GLY A 113 22.30 19.44 0.37
CA GLY A 113 21.46 20.20 -0.56
C GLY A 113 22.13 20.47 -1.90
N ASP A 114 23.44 20.85 -1.90
CA ASP A 114 24.21 21.08 -3.12
C ASP A 114 24.32 19.77 -3.95
N PHE A 115 24.62 18.66 -3.28
CA PHE A 115 24.64 17.34 -3.92
C PHE A 115 23.28 16.98 -4.54
N LEU A 116 22.16 17.17 -3.82
CA LEU A 116 20.82 16.89 -4.36
C LEU A 116 20.54 17.75 -5.59
N LYS A 117 20.99 19.01 -5.59
CA LYS A 117 20.87 19.90 -6.74
C LYS A 117 21.70 19.42 -7.94
N GLU A 118 22.94 18.98 -7.71
CA GLU A 118 23.83 18.44 -8.74
C GLU A 118 23.26 17.15 -9.36
N GLN A 119 22.56 16.33 -8.56
CA GLN A 119 21.91 15.10 -9.02
C GLN A 119 20.49 15.33 -9.56
N ASP A 120 20.05 16.57 -9.70
CA ASP A 120 18.68 16.94 -10.13
C ASP A 120 17.56 16.28 -9.31
N VAL A 121 17.81 16.05 -8.02
CA VAL A 121 16.83 15.46 -7.10
C VAL A 121 15.87 16.53 -6.59
N VAL A 122 14.59 16.24 -6.63
CA VAL A 122 13.52 17.10 -6.11
C VAL A 122 13.21 16.72 -4.67
N VAL A 123 13.05 17.72 -3.80
CA VAL A 123 12.57 17.50 -2.43
C VAL A 123 11.14 18.01 -2.32
N LEU A 124 10.21 17.11 -2.05
CA LEU A 124 8.82 17.42 -1.74
C LEU A 124 8.60 17.27 -0.24
N GLU A 125 8.30 18.34 0.46
CA GLU A 125 7.91 18.32 1.86
C GLU A 125 6.40 18.58 1.96
N VAL A 126 5.64 17.53 2.27
CA VAL A 126 4.19 17.58 2.46
C VAL A 126 3.90 17.78 3.94
N PHE A 127 3.27 18.89 4.27
CA PHE A 127 2.88 19.23 5.62
C PHE A 127 1.48 18.71 5.91
N VAL A 128 1.43 17.61 6.66
CA VAL A 128 0.18 16.99 7.12
C VAL A 128 -0.27 17.69 8.42
N GLN A 129 -1.57 17.96 8.55
CA GLN A 129 -2.18 18.54 9.76
C GLN A 129 -1.62 19.92 10.19
N ASP A 130 -1.05 20.67 9.29
CA ASP A 130 -0.59 22.04 9.52
C ASP A 130 -1.49 23.06 8.80
N SER A 131 -1.50 24.30 9.25
CA SER A 131 -2.13 25.39 8.52
C SER A 131 -1.13 26.11 7.62
N GLU A 132 -1.62 26.68 6.54
CA GLU A 132 -0.82 27.50 5.61
C GLU A 132 0.00 28.57 6.34
N GLN A 133 -0.62 29.26 7.30
CA GLN A 133 0.05 30.29 8.10
C GLN A 133 1.22 29.73 8.91
N THR A 134 1.04 28.55 9.49
CA THR A 134 2.08 27.88 10.29
C THR A 134 3.25 27.47 9.41
N ILE A 135 2.96 26.90 8.22
CA ILE A 135 3.97 26.50 7.24
C ILE A 135 4.75 27.73 6.74
N LYS A 136 4.08 28.82 6.37
CA LYS A 136 4.74 30.08 5.95
C LYS A 136 5.69 30.61 7.01
N LYS A 137 5.29 30.60 8.28
CA LYS A 137 6.12 31.01 9.41
C LYS A 137 7.34 30.08 9.60
N TYR A 138 7.16 28.80 9.43
CA TYR A 138 8.23 27.81 9.49
C TYR A 138 9.26 28.00 8.37
N LEU A 139 8.79 28.10 7.13
CA LEU A 139 9.64 28.26 5.94
C LEU A 139 10.42 29.59 5.94
N GLY A 140 9.84 30.65 6.48
CA GLY A 140 10.56 31.94 6.64
C GLY A 140 11.84 31.84 7.43
N LYS A 141 12.01 30.79 8.27
CA LYS A 141 13.19 30.51 9.07
C LYS A 141 14.07 29.38 8.50
N HIS A 142 13.55 28.60 7.55
CA HIS A 142 14.14 27.34 7.09
C HIS A 142 14.14 27.23 5.57
N LYS A 143 14.81 28.16 4.89
CA LYS A 143 14.90 28.13 3.43
C LYS A 143 15.94 27.08 2.98
N PRO A 144 15.53 26.03 2.23
CA PRO A 144 16.45 25.01 1.73
C PRO A 144 17.21 25.47 0.49
N PRO A 145 18.45 24.98 0.26
CA PRO A 145 19.30 25.39 -0.86
C PRO A 145 19.05 24.60 -2.17
N MET A 146 18.21 23.54 -2.15
CA MET A 146 17.93 22.67 -3.29
C MET A 146 16.58 22.97 -3.96
N THR A 147 16.24 22.24 -5.04
CA THR A 147 14.88 22.23 -5.62
C THR A 147 13.91 21.67 -4.58
N PHE A 148 13.07 22.52 -4.06
CA PHE A 148 12.23 22.23 -2.91
C PHE A 148 10.80 22.77 -3.10
N HIS A 149 9.82 21.90 -2.88
CA HIS A 149 8.42 22.29 -2.86
C HIS A 149 7.82 21.97 -1.49
N ALA A 150 7.26 22.98 -0.87
CA ALA A 150 6.47 22.84 0.35
C ALA A 150 5.00 22.76 0.00
N LEU A 151 4.36 21.68 0.34
CA LEU A 151 2.97 21.37 -0.03
C LEU A 151 2.10 21.29 1.22
N LEU A 152 0.89 21.82 1.12
CA LEU A 152 -0.13 21.69 2.15
C LEU A 152 -1.01 20.50 1.84
N ASP A 153 -1.02 19.50 2.73
CA ASP A 153 -1.89 18.35 2.59
C ASP A 153 -3.35 18.69 2.91
N ASP A 154 -4.24 18.27 2.05
CA ASP A 154 -5.69 18.33 2.23
C ASP A 154 -6.31 16.98 2.67
N GLY A 155 -5.46 16.01 2.99
CA GLY A 155 -5.78 14.64 3.34
C GLY A 155 -5.40 13.61 2.28
N GLN A 156 -5.17 14.01 1.02
CA GLN A 156 -4.84 13.10 -0.07
C GLN A 156 -3.55 12.30 0.22
N ALA A 157 -2.46 13.00 0.53
CA ALA A 157 -1.19 12.33 0.80
C ALA A 157 -1.22 11.59 2.13
N TYR A 158 -1.88 12.13 3.16
CA TYR A 158 -2.06 11.47 4.44
C TYR A 158 -2.71 10.10 4.29
N GLU A 159 -3.80 10.02 3.54
CA GLU A 159 -4.53 8.77 3.31
C GLU A 159 -3.79 7.84 2.34
N ALA A 160 -3.33 8.35 1.18
CA ALA A 160 -2.66 7.56 0.16
C ALA A 160 -1.38 6.88 0.67
N TYR A 161 -0.64 7.57 1.53
CA TYR A 161 0.60 7.04 2.11
C TYR A 161 0.40 6.42 3.50
N ASN A 162 -0.82 6.24 4.00
CA ASN A 162 -1.12 5.61 5.30
C ASN A 162 -0.23 6.16 6.43
N ILE A 163 -0.31 7.46 6.73
CA ILE A 163 0.58 8.12 7.68
C ILE A 163 0.20 7.80 9.12
N TYR A 164 0.94 6.92 9.77
CA TYR A 164 0.81 6.60 11.20
C TYR A 164 1.89 7.20 12.06
N LEU A 165 3.08 7.41 11.48
CA LEU A 165 4.26 7.97 12.15
C LEU A 165 4.92 9.02 11.25
N ILE A 166 5.36 10.10 11.87
CA ILE A 166 6.10 11.19 11.21
C ILE A 166 7.50 11.36 11.84
N PRO A 167 8.48 11.77 11.03
CA PRO A 167 8.41 11.92 9.59
C PRO A 167 8.22 10.60 8.87
N ARG A 168 7.46 10.57 7.76
CA ARG A 168 7.62 9.50 6.77
C ARG A 168 8.49 10.04 5.66
N PHE A 169 9.53 9.29 5.31
CA PHE A 169 10.53 9.68 4.32
C PHE A 169 10.67 8.59 3.28
N LEU A 170 10.46 8.96 2.02
CA LEU A 170 10.54 8.06 0.90
C LEU A 170 11.54 8.57 -0.13
N LEU A 171 12.29 7.65 -0.73
CA LEU A 171 13.03 7.87 -1.97
C LEU A 171 12.25 7.24 -3.11
N ILE A 172 11.88 8.04 -4.10
CA ILE A 172 11.11 7.66 -5.27
C ILE A 172 12.00 7.88 -6.49
N ASP A 173 12.13 6.87 -7.35
CA ASP A 173 12.99 6.97 -8.51
C ASP A 173 12.33 7.68 -9.71
N GLU A 174 13.03 7.73 -10.84
CA GLU A 174 12.62 8.37 -12.08
C GLU A 174 11.39 7.71 -12.73
N GLU A 175 11.14 6.43 -12.44
CA GLU A 175 9.97 5.67 -12.88
C GLU A 175 8.78 5.78 -11.91
N GLN A 176 8.91 6.60 -10.85
CA GLN A 176 7.91 6.75 -9.77
C GLN A 176 7.78 5.50 -8.89
N VAL A 177 8.83 4.69 -8.77
CA VAL A 177 8.86 3.52 -7.89
C VAL A 177 9.53 3.88 -6.56
N ILE A 178 8.92 3.46 -5.47
CA ILE A 178 9.46 3.65 -4.11
C ILE A 178 10.68 2.74 -3.93
N ARG A 179 11.85 3.33 -3.73
CA ARG A 179 13.12 2.62 -3.51
C ARG A 179 13.52 2.53 -2.04
N PHE A 180 12.98 3.42 -1.24
CA PHE A 180 13.19 3.43 0.21
C PHE A 180 11.99 4.05 0.91
N ASP A 181 11.63 3.52 2.06
CA ASP A 181 10.57 4.01 2.94
C ASP A 181 11.00 3.89 4.40
N SER A 182 10.80 4.95 5.15
CA SER A 182 11.10 5.00 6.59
C SER A 182 10.08 5.87 7.31
N SER A 183 9.54 5.36 8.41
CA SER A 183 8.54 6.04 9.24
C SER A 183 9.08 6.26 10.66
N GLY A 184 8.95 7.50 11.16
CA GLY A 184 9.33 7.89 12.53
C GLY A 184 10.84 7.95 12.79
N GLN A 185 11.69 7.68 11.82
CA GLN A 185 13.14 7.60 11.97
C GLN A 185 13.85 8.78 11.31
N ILE A 186 15.07 9.04 11.77
CA ILE A 186 15.98 10.01 11.16
C ILE A 186 16.91 9.24 10.22
N VAL A 187 16.84 9.56 8.93
CA VAL A 187 17.78 9.09 7.93
C VAL A 187 18.91 10.11 7.83
N LYS A 188 20.15 9.67 7.97
CA LYS A 188 21.31 10.57 7.96
C LYS A 188 21.66 11.00 6.53
N ALA A 189 22.33 12.14 6.43
CA ALA A 189 22.75 12.72 5.15
C ALA A 189 23.58 11.75 4.28
N ASP A 190 24.50 10.99 4.88
CA ASP A 190 25.34 10.04 4.16
C ASP A 190 24.55 8.84 3.63
N ASP A 191 23.55 8.36 4.40
CA ASP A 191 22.65 7.29 3.96
C ASP A 191 21.79 7.76 2.80
N ILE A 192 21.24 8.99 2.88
CA ILE A 192 20.46 9.58 1.77
C ILE A 192 21.33 9.71 0.52
N ARG A 193 22.54 10.23 0.65
CA ARG A 193 23.50 10.35 -0.46
C ARG A 193 23.77 8.99 -1.11
N SER A 194 24.04 7.97 -0.30
CA SER A 194 24.32 6.60 -0.78
C SER A 194 23.15 6.01 -1.52
N MET A 195 21.91 6.23 -1.03
CA MET A 195 20.69 5.76 -1.69
C MET A 195 20.45 6.49 -3.02
N VAL A 196 20.62 7.81 -3.06
CA VAL A 196 20.50 8.58 -4.29
C VAL A 196 21.46 8.04 -5.35
N LEU A 197 22.74 7.87 -5.02
CA LEU A 197 23.75 7.31 -5.94
C LEU A 197 23.44 5.88 -6.38
N LYS A 198 22.84 5.08 -5.51
CA LYS A 198 22.48 3.68 -5.81
C LYS A 198 21.35 3.58 -6.82
N TYR A 199 20.37 4.48 -6.75
CA TYR A 199 19.14 4.38 -7.53
C TYR A 199 19.03 5.42 -8.65
N SER A 200 19.94 6.43 -8.70
CA SER A 200 20.03 7.31 -9.88
C SER A 200 20.48 6.51 -11.09
N ARG A 201 19.83 6.77 -12.22
CA ARG A 201 20.28 6.22 -13.48
C ARG A 201 21.67 6.79 -13.78
N PRO A 202 22.65 5.96 -14.22
CA PRO A 202 23.91 6.53 -14.72
C PRO A 202 23.57 7.56 -15.80
N PRO A 203 24.26 8.73 -15.82
CA PRO A 203 24.09 9.68 -16.91
C PRO A 203 24.20 8.90 -18.22
N ALA A 204 23.26 9.13 -19.15
CA ALA A 204 23.28 8.46 -20.45
C ALA A 204 24.64 8.73 -21.05
N THR A 205 25.56 7.79 -20.85
CA THR A 205 26.86 7.78 -21.57
C THR A 205 26.48 7.81 -23.03
N GLU A 206 26.96 8.84 -23.71
CA GLU A 206 26.85 9.04 -25.13
C GLU A 206 26.93 7.67 -25.81
N VAL A 207 25.85 7.29 -26.53
CA VAL A 207 25.87 6.15 -27.40
C VAL A 207 27.03 6.43 -28.35
N PRO A 208 28.07 5.58 -28.40
CA PRO A 208 29.16 5.79 -29.35
C PRO A 208 28.51 5.91 -30.73
N SER A 209 28.66 7.05 -31.36
CA SER A 209 28.22 7.28 -32.74
C SER A 209 28.72 6.11 -33.55
N ALA A 210 27.79 5.30 -34.08
CA ALA A 210 28.13 4.22 -34.99
C ALA A 210 29.05 4.80 -36.07
N GLU A 211 30.30 4.34 -36.13
CA GLU A 211 31.21 4.65 -37.23
C GLU A 211 30.51 4.28 -38.55
N PRO A 212 30.54 5.16 -39.53
CA PRO A 212 30.00 4.84 -40.84
C PRO A 212 30.81 3.67 -41.42
N VAL A 213 30.13 2.56 -41.68
CA VAL A 213 30.71 1.44 -42.46
C VAL A 213 31.02 1.97 -43.82
N GLU A 214 32.31 2.26 -44.07
CA GLU A 214 32.83 2.50 -45.41
C GLU A 214 32.65 1.24 -46.27
N LYS A 215 32.01 1.43 -47.43
CA LYS A 215 31.84 0.43 -48.46
C LYS A 215 33.06 0.40 -49.39
#